data_a2111a6235cbb438a305ee8bf60a2f6b
#
_entry.id   a2111a6235cbb438a305ee8bf60a2f6b
#
_cell.length_a   1.000
_cell.length_b   1.000
_cell.length_c   1.000
_cell.angle_alpha   90.00
_cell.angle_beta   90.00
_cell.angle_gamma   90.00
#
_symmetry.space_group_name_H-M   'P 1'
#
loop_
_entity.id
_entity.type
_entity.pdbx_description
1 polymer ?
#
loop_
_entity_poly.entity_id
_entity_poly.type
_entity_poly.pdbx_seq_one_letter_code
_entity_poly.pdbx_strand_id
1 'polypeptide(L)'
;MDSVKRWISGFNENAVLASGFEDAFIGICYRYNNYPVAAYDKERCIEVLIDDFRYMQDMHEEEFDQELYGKAVEYFNSTILKNYTKDNAPVFLTLYDK
;
A
#
# COMPACT_ATOMS: atom_id res chain seq x y z
N MET A 1 -7.99 11.80 3.54
CA MET A 1 -6.89 11.76 2.58
C MET A 1 -6.51 13.07 1.94
N ASP A 2 -7.37 14.04 2.04
CA ASP A 2 -7.06 15.35 1.44
C ASP A 2 -5.79 15.96 2.02
N SER A 3 -5.54 15.77 3.31
CA SER A 3 -4.34 16.33 3.93
C SER A 3 -3.07 15.68 3.41
N VAL A 4 -3.07 14.37 3.17
CA VAL A 4 -1.91 13.68 2.61
C VAL A 4 -1.68 14.13 1.18
N LYS A 5 -2.75 14.20 0.39
CA LYS A 5 -2.64 14.63 -1.00
C LYS A 5 -2.11 16.05 -1.08
N ARG A 6 -2.59 16.92 -0.23
CA ARG A 6 -2.13 18.30 -0.19
C ARG A 6 -0.66 18.37 0.19
N TRP A 7 -0.26 17.60 1.19
CA TRP A 7 1.12 17.58 1.65
C TRP A 7 2.08 17.10 0.56
N ILE A 8 1.73 15.96 -0.07
CA ILE A 8 2.63 15.37 -1.07
C ILE A 8 2.68 16.23 -2.34
N SER A 9 1.63 16.98 -2.64
CA SER A 9 1.61 17.86 -3.81
C SER A 9 2.71 18.90 -3.74
N GLY A 10 3.15 19.29 -2.55
CA GLY A 10 4.26 20.22 -2.40
C GLY A 10 5.59 19.64 -2.84
N PHE A 11 5.70 18.32 -2.93
CA PHE A 11 6.90 17.65 -3.41
C PHE A 11 6.76 17.15 -4.84
N ASN A 12 5.56 16.69 -5.20
CA ASN A 12 5.27 16.18 -6.54
C ASN A 12 3.76 16.23 -6.75
N GLU A 13 3.30 17.21 -7.50
CA GLU A 13 1.85 17.38 -7.71
C GLU A 13 1.25 16.24 -8.53
N ASN A 14 2.08 15.45 -9.21
CA ASN A 14 1.61 14.32 -10.02
C ASN A 14 1.71 12.99 -9.29
N ALA A 15 2.10 12.99 -8.02
CA ALA A 15 2.24 11.73 -7.29
C ALA A 15 0.90 11.02 -7.17
N VAL A 16 0.92 9.73 -7.41
CA VAL A 16 -0.27 8.87 -7.34
C VAL A 16 -0.35 8.26 -5.94
N LEU A 17 -1.53 8.33 -5.34
CA LEU A 17 -1.77 7.72 -4.04
C LEU A 17 -2.45 6.37 -4.23
N ALA A 18 -2.12 5.42 -3.34
CA ALA A 18 -2.74 4.09 -3.39
C ALA A 18 -4.06 4.14 -2.64
N SER A 19 -5.15 4.23 -3.39
CA SER A 19 -6.49 4.32 -2.83
C SER A 19 -6.82 3.06 -2.02
N GLY A 20 -7.35 3.25 -0.83
CA GLY A 20 -7.70 2.14 0.05
C GLY A 20 -6.61 1.76 1.03
N PHE A 21 -5.41 2.30 0.88
CA PHE A 21 -4.27 1.98 1.74
C PHE A 21 -3.82 3.18 2.56
N GLU A 22 -4.74 4.07 2.89
CA GLU A 22 -4.42 5.29 3.62
C GLU A 22 -3.71 5.01 4.95
N ASP A 23 -4.14 3.97 5.64
CA ASP A 23 -3.55 3.61 6.93
C ASP A 23 -2.11 3.11 6.81
N ALA A 24 -1.68 2.77 5.61
CA ALA A 24 -0.34 2.25 5.37
C ALA A 24 0.61 3.34 4.87
N PHE A 25 0.13 4.55 4.67
CA PHE A 25 0.97 5.64 4.17
C PHE A 25 2.02 6.03 5.21
N ILE A 26 3.29 6.09 4.79
CA ILE A 26 4.39 6.37 5.72
C ILE A 26 5.27 7.56 5.31
N GLY A 27 5.02 8.15 4.15
CA GLY A 27 5.81 9.32 3.76
C GLY A 27 6.09 9.36 2.28
N ILE A 28 7.24 9.93 1.93
CA ILE A 28 7.64 10.02 0.53
C ILE A 28 8.98 9.31 0.33
N CYS A 29 9.19 8.87 -0.89
CA CYS A 29 10.43 8.20 -1.29
C CYS A 29 11.13 9.09 -2.31
N TYR A 30 12.37 9.48 -2.01
CA TYR A 30 13.17 10.27 -2.93
C TYR A 30 13.85 9.36 -3.93
N ARG A 31 13.87 9.82 -5.18
CA ARG A 31 14.43 9.03 -6.28
C ARG A 31 15.46 9.87 -7.04
N TYR A 32 16.46 9.19 -7.58
CA TYR A 32 17.50 9.85 -8.36
C TYR A 32 16.90 10.46 -9.63
N ASN A 33 17.15 11.73 -9.86
CA ASN A 33 16.69 12.44 -11.05
C ASN A 33 15.19 12.41 -11.28
N ASN A 34 14.40 12.24 -10.21
CA ASN A 34 12.95 12.22 -10.33
C ASN A 34 12.32 12.91 -9.13
N TYR A 35 11.07 13.30 -9.29
CA TYR A 35 10.31 13.83 -8.16
C TYR A 35 10.00 12.70 -7.19
N PRO A 36 9.88 13.00 -5.90
CA PRO A 36 9.56 11.96 -4.93
C PRO A 36 8.15 11.42 -5.13
N VAL A 37 7.92 10.21 -4.65
CA VAL A 37 6.62 9.56 -4.74
C VAL A 37 6.16 9.12 -3.36
N ALA A 38 4.87 8.77 -3.26
CA ALA A 38 4.30 8.27 -2.01
C ALA A 38 4.92 6.94 -1.63
N ALA A 39 5.15 6.74 -0.34
CA ALA A 39 5.69 5.49 0.19
C ALA A 39 4.70 4.89 1.17
N TYR A 40 4.51 3.59 1.07
CA TYR A 40 3.58 2.83 1.90
C TYR A 40 4.30 1.66 2.54
N ASP A 41 3.83 1.27 3.73
CA ASP A 41 4.31 0.08 4.43
C ASP A 41 3.61 -1.13 3.83
N LYS A 42 4.38 -2.00 3.17
CA LYS A 42 3.83 -3.17 2.49
C LYS A 42 3.08 -4.10 3.45
N GLU A 43 3.66 -4.35 4.63
CA GLU A 43 3.02 -5.25 5.59
C GLU A 43 1.69 -4.69 6.07
N ARG A 44 1.62 -3.38 6.25
CA ARG A 44 0.36 -2.75 6.65
C ARG A 44 -0.66 -2.84 5.53
N CYS A 45 -0.23 -2.71 4.27
CA CYS A 45 -1.12 -2.91 3.14
C CYS A 45 -1.72 -4.32 3.14
N ILE A 46 -0.88 -5.32 3.44
CA ILE A 46 -1.34 -6.71 3.49
C ILE A 46 -2.37 -6.88 4.60
N GLU A 47 -2.15 -6.25 5.76
CA GLU A 47 -3.14 -6.28 6.84
C GLU A 47 -4.48 -5.69 6.41
N VAL A 48 -4.44 -4.59 5.67
CA VAL A 48 -5.66 -3.99 5.15
C VAL A 48 -6.40 -4.97 4.24
N LEU A 49 -5.67 -5.66 3.37
CA LEU A 49 -6.27 -6.66 2.48
C LEU A 49 -6.87 -7.82 3.25
N ILE A 50 -6.21 -8.27 4.31
CA ILE A 50 -6.74 -9.34 5.14
C ILE A 50 -8.07 -8.93 5.76
N ASP A 51 -8.13 -7.72 6.30
CA ASP A 51 -9.36 -7.21 6.90
C ASP A 51 -10.47 -7.13 5.86
N ASP A 52 -10.16 -6.67 4.65
CA ASP A 52 -11.15 -6.58 3.58
C ASP A 52 -11.64 -7.96 3.18
N PHE A 53 -10.75 -8.94 3.08
CA PHE A 53 -11.14 -10.29 2.70
C PHE A 53 -12.06 -10.92 3.76
N ARG A 54 -11.76 -10.71 5.03
CA ARG A 54 -12.62 -11.21 6.10
C ARG A 54 -14.00 -10.59 6.04
N TYR A 55 -14.04 -9.30 5.84
CA TYR A 55 -15.31 -8.57 5.78
C TYR A 55 -16.16 -9.07 4.63
N MET A 56 -15.56 -9.25 3.45
CA MET A 56 -16.28 -9.64 2.25
C MET A 56 -16.75 -11.08 2.27
N GLN A 57 -15.98 -11.96 2.91
CA GLN A 57 -16.27 -13.39 2.88
C GLN A 57 -16.96 -13.91 4.13
N ASP A 58 -17.16 -13.04 5.12
CA ASP A 58 -17.83 -13.41 6.38
C ASP A 58 -17.17 -14.64 7.01
N MET A 59 -15.85 -14.65 7.08
CA MET A 59 -15.08 -15.79 7.57
C MET A 59 -14.85 -15.68 9.08
N HIS A 60 -14.74 -16.82 9.73
CA HIS A 60 -14.35 -16.89 11.14
C HIS A 60 -12.86 -16.61 11.27
N GLU A 61 -12.50 -15.80 12.25
CA GLU A 61 -11.14 -15.29 12.36
C GLU A 61 -10.08 -16.37 12.54
N GLU A 62 -10.34 -17.32 13.38
CA GLU A 62 -9.28 -18.22 13.82
C GLU A 62 -8.96 -19.33 12.84
N GLU A 63 -9.80 -19.56 11.85
CA GLU A 63 -9.64 -20.73 11.00
C GLU A 63 -8.75 -20.48 9.78
N PHE A 64 -8.58 -19.22 9.36
CA PHE A 64 -8.01 -18.96 8.05
C PHE A 64 -6.94 -17.89 8.02
N ASP A 65 -6.33 -17.57 9.17
CA ASP A 65 -5.35 -16.49 9.20
C ASP A 65 -4.18 -16.71 8.25
N GLN A 66 -3.62 -17.91 8.25
CA GLN A 66 -2.47 -18.18 7.39
C GLN A 66 -2.86 -18.20 5.93
N GLU A 67 -4.03 -18.76 5.63
CA GLU A 67 -4.52 -18.77 4.26
C GLU A 67 -4.83 -17.38 3.77
N LEU A 68 -5.44 -16.55 4.61
CA LEU A 68 -5.74 -15.18 4.25
C LEU A 68 -4.48 -14.38 4.03
N TYR A 69 -3.46 -14.60 4.86
CA TYR A 69 -2.20 -13.92 4.68
C TYR A 69 -1.59 -14.28 3.32
N GLY A 70 -1.55 -15.56 3.00
CA GLY A 70 -1.03 -16.02 1.72
C GLY A 70 -1.78 -15.44 0.54
N LYS A 71 -3.11 -15.43 0.63
CA LYS A 71 -3.94 -14.84 -0.42
C LYS A 71 -3.71 -13.35 -0.56
N ALA A 72 -3.57 -12.65 0.56
CA ALA A 72 -3.35 -11.21 0.53
C ALA A 72 -1.99 -10.89 -0.09
N VAL A 73 -0.95 -11.64 0.25
CA VAL A 73 0.37 -11.44 -0.34
C VAL A 73 0.32 -11.67 -1.84
N GLU A 74 -0.32 -12.76 -2.25
CA GLU A 74 -0.44 -13.08 -3.68
C GLU A 74 -1.22 -12.00 -4.42
N TYR A 75 -2.34 -11.57 -3.86
CA TYR A 75 -3.14 -10.51 -4.47
C TYR A 75 -2.34 -9.22 -4.56
N PHE A 76 -1.62 -8.88 -3.49
CA PHE A 76 -0.81 -7.67 -3.50
C PHE A 76 0.22 -7.73 -4.63
N ASN A 77 0.95 -8.84 -4.72
CA ASN A 77 2.01 -8.98 -5.72
C ASN A 77 1.47 -9.04 -7.15
N SER A 78 0.34 -9.70 -7.36
CA SER A 78 -0.17 -9.93 -8.71
C SER A 78 -1.10 -8.82 -9.20
N THR A 79 -1.72 -8.08 -8.29
CA THR A 79 -2.71 -7.07 -8.68
C THR A 79 -2.29 -5.67 -8.27
N ILE A 80 -1.97 -5.47 -6.99
CA ILE A 80 -1.68 -4.12 -6.51
C ILE A 80 -0.41 -3.58 -7.13
N LEU A 81 0.67 -4.35 -7.10
CA LEU A 81 1.94 -3.88 -7.67
C LEU A 81 1.83 -3.64 -9.17
N LYS A 82 1.07 -4.46 -9.86
CA LYS A 82 0.90 -4.28 -11.30
C LYS A 82 0.16 -3.01 -11.68
N ASN A 83 -0.71 -2.55 -10.80
CA ASN A 83 -1.48 -1.33 -11.06
C ASN A 83 -0.65 -0.07 -10.89
N TYR A 84 0.52 -0.16 -10.26
CA TYR A 84 1.33 1.00 -9.94
C TYR A 84 2.73 0.86 -10.51
N THR A 85 2.83 0.97 -11.84
CA THR A 85 4.10 0.79 -12.54
C THR A 85 4.57 2.04 -13.28
N LYS A 86 3.79 3.11 -13.26
CA LYS A 86 4.16 4.33 -13.98
C LYS A 86 5.04 5.24 -13.13
N ASP A 87 5.57 6.28 -13.76
CA ASP A 87 6.62 7.12 -13.16
C ASP A 87 6.26 7.72 -11.82
N ASN A 88 5.02 8.11 -11.63
CA ASN A 88 4.60 8.77 -10.38
C ASN A 88 3.90 7.82 -9.43
N ALA A 89 4.03 6.52 -9.67
CA ALA A 89 3.39 5.50 -8.85
C ALA A 89 4.00 5.44 -7.47
N PRO A 90 3.18 5.07 -6.47
CA PRO A 90 3.72 4.88 -5.12
C PRO A 90 4.66 3.69 -5.04
N VAL A 91 5.50 3.68 -4.02
CA VAL A 91 6.36 2.55 -3.72
C VAL A 91 5.89 1.89 -2.44
N PHE A 92 6.19 0.61 -2.32
CA PHE A 92 5.78 -0.19 -1.17
C PHE A 92 7.04 -0.79 -0.54
N LEU A 93 7.26 -0.48 0.73
CA LEU A 93 8.48 -0.82 1.42
C LEU A 93 8.22 -1.87 2.48
N THR A 94 9.18 -2.78 2.63
CA THR A 94 9.21 -3.67 3.78
C THR A 94 10.16 -3.05 4.79
N LEU A 95 9.63 -2.67 5.95
CA LEU A 95 10.41 -1.94 6.93
C LEU A 95 11.31 -2.89 7.70
N TYR A 96 12.51 -2.42 8.00
CA TYR A 96 13.45 -3.21 8.80
C TYR A 96 12.96 -3.23 10.25
N ASP A 97 12.83 -4.42 10.78
CA ASP A 97 12.37 -4.64 12.15
C ASP A 97 13.57 -4.99 13.01
N LYS A 98 13.89 -4.12 13.95
CA LYS A 98 15.04 -4.32 14.82
C LYS A 98 14.76 -5.29 15.94
#